data_1284e8839f2f044e38321ed49d8c84e8
#
_entry.id   1284e8839f2f044e38321ed49d8c84e8
#
_cell.length_a   1.000
_cell.length_b   1.000
_cell.length_c   1.000
_cell.angle_alpha   90.00
_cell.angle_beta   90.00
_cell.angle_gamma   90.00
#
_symmetry.space_group_name_H-M   'P 1'
#
loop_
_entity.id
_entity.type
_entity.pdbx_description
1 polymer ?
#
loop_
_entity_poly.entity_id
_entity_poly.type
_entity_poly.pdbx_seq_one_letter_code
_entity_poly.pdbx_strand_id
1 'polypeptide(L)'
;VTPAAEYNIWCDPEAADIVFESGHPGITIVGWELCRGGANLTEEEMDFVYSFKTKKGDFTIDCNKHALDSSQNWLGDPGLGLPDPVAMAVALNNDVVLKQDRHHVKIVVDGPARGMTIVDELNVGESEPHIDEYWSHTTKNINVIWEIDNKEWKETLYKTLKN
;
A
#
# COMPACT_ATOMS: atom_id res chain seq x y z
N VAL A 1 -1.53 14.78 3.83
CA VAL A 1 -0.29 13.98 3.80
C VAL A 1 0.92 14.88 3.97
N THR A 2 2.02 14.31 4.38
CA THR A 2 3.33 14.96 4.50
C THR A 2 4.34 14.22 3.61
N PRO A 3 5.56 14.73 3.44
CA PRO A 3 6.59 13.98 2.71
C PRO A 3 6.94 12.61 3.33
N ALA A 4 6.61 12.40 4.60
CA ALA A 4 6.96 11.19 5.35
C ALA A 4 5.77 10.25 5.60
N ALA A 5 4.54 10.75 5.56
CA ALA A 5 3.34 10.00 5.97
C ALA A 5 2.46 9.61 4.78
N GLU A 6 2.13 8.34 4.70
CA GLU A 6 1.04 7.83 3.87
C GLU A 6 -0.31 8.34 4.41
N TYR A 7 -1.32 8.44 3.54
CA TYR A 7 -2.59 9.10 3.87
C TYR A 7 -3.33 8.46 5.05
N ASN A 8 -3.48 7.14 5.06
CA ASN A 8 -4.22 6.45 6.12
C ASN A 8 -3.50 6.58 7.47
N ILE A 9 -2.17 6.45 7.47
CA ILE A 9 -1.35 6.62 8.67
C ILE A 9 -1.37 8.08 9.13
N TRP A 10 -1.34 9.04 8.20
CA TRP A 10 -1.41 10.47 8.52
C TRP A 10 -2.74 10.86 9.20
N CYS A 11 -3.83 10.21 8.83
CA CYS A 11 -5.14 10.49 9.43
C CYS A 11 -5.18 10.21 10.94
N ASP A 12 -4.54 9.12 11.40
CA ASP A 12 -4.46 8.77 12.82
C ASP A 12 -3.20 7.92 13.10
N PRO A 13 -2.02 8.55 13.23
CA PRO A 13 -0.78 7.83 13.48
C PRO A 13 -0.78 7.06 14.80
N GLU A 14 -1.43 7.58 15.84
CA GLU A 14 -1.53 6.92 17.15
C GLU A 14 -2.33 5.62 17.04
N ALA A 15 -3.45 5.63 16.35
CA ALA A 15 -4.23 4.41 16.12
C ALA A 15 -3.44 3.39 15.29
N ALA A 16 -2.72 3.83 14.27
CA ALA A 16 -1.87 2.98 13.46
C ALA A 16 -0.75 2.32 14.29
N ASP A 17 -0.09 3.09 15.15
CA ASP A 17 0.96 2.59 16.06
C ASP A 17 0.40 1.53 17.01
N ILE A 18 -0.74 1.81 17.65
CA ILE A 18 -1.43 0.84 18.52
C ILE A 18 -1.76 -0.47 17.77
N VAL A 19 -2.24 -0.38 16.55
CA VAL A 19 -2.57 -1.56 15.74
C VAL A 19 -1.31 -2.37 15.41
N PHE A 20 -0.23 -1.71 15.01
CA PHE A 20 1.01 -2.39 14.66
C PHE A 20 1.71 -3.00 15.88
N GLU A 21 1.66 -2.35 17.02
CA GLU A 21 2.19 -2.85 18.29
C GLU A 21 1.28 -3.89 18.97
N SER A 22 0.07 -4.11 18.47
CA SER A 22 -0.91 -5.03 19.09
C SER A 22 -0.46 -6.49 19.15
N GLY A 23 0.57 -6.87 18.42
CA GLY A 23 1.00 -8.27 18.29
C GLY A 23 0.04 -9.14 17.46
N HIS A 24 -0.94 -8.56 16.77
CA HIS A 24 -1.86 -9.32 15.93
C HIS A 24 -1.11 -9.97 14.77
N PRO A 25 -1.19 -11.31 14.58
CA PRO A 25 -0.33 -12.04 13.64
C PRO A 25 -0.71 -11.88 12.17
N GLY A 26 -1.86 -11.31 11.89
CA GLY A 26 -2.45 -11.24 10.55
C GLY A 26 -2.42 -9.85 9.90
N ILE A 27 -1.52 -8.96 10.32
CA ILE A 27 -1.40 -7.65 9.69
C ILE A 27 -0.47 -7.75 8.48
N THR A 28 -0.95 -7.27 7.34
CA THR A 28 -0.17 -7.11 6.10
C THR A 28 -0.25 -5.66 5.66
N ILE A 29 0.89 -5.07 5.33
CA ILE A 29 0.96 -3.73 4.76
C ILE A 29 1.37 -3.78 3.29
N VAL A 30 0.69 -2.95 2.49
CA VAL A 30 0.99 -2.70 1.07
C VAL A 30 1.29 -1.21 0.96
N GLY A 31 2.56 -0.87 0.77
CA GLY A 31 3.02 0.51 0.73
C GLY A 31 2.51 1.26 -0.50
N TRP A 32 2.35 2.56 -0.38
CA TRP A 32 1.87 3.41 -1.48
C TRP A 32 2.80 3.39 -2.69
N GLU A 33 4.09 3.22 -2.49
CA GLU A 33 5.09 3.06 -3.54
C GLU A 33 4.77 1.90 -4.51
N LEU A 34 4.12 0.83 -4.02
CA LEU A 34 3.69 -0.31 -4.84
C LEU A 34 2.45 -0.01 -5.69
N CYS A 35 1.73 1.06 -5.36
CA CYS A 35 0.47 1.43 -6.01
C CYS A 35 0.66 2.52 -7.08
N ARG A 36 1.90 2.79 -7.50
CA ARG A 36 2.28 3.87 -8.42
C ARG A 36 3.00 3.35 -9.66
N GLY A 37 3.27 4.24 -10.60
CA GLY A 37 4.07 3.94 -11.79
C GLY A 37 3.49 2.78 -12.60
N GLY A 38 4.18 1.65 -12.64
CA GLY A 38 3.75 0.46 -13.37
C GLY A 38 2.44 -0.16 -12.89
N ALA A 39 2.02 0.15 -11.65
CA ALA A 39 0.74 -0.30 -11.11
C ALA A 39 -0.45 0.56 -11.60
N ASN A 40 -0.21 1.79 -12.06
CA ASN A 40 -1.28 2.65 -12.59
C ASN A 40 -1.89 2.05 -13.86
N LEU A 41 -3.18 2.27 -14.06
CA LEU A 41 -3.83 1.98 -15.33
C LEU A 41 -3.49 3.07 -16.34
N THR A 42 -2.96 2.68 -17.50
CA THR A 42 -2.74 3.58 -18.63
C THR A 42 -4.09 3.98 -19.27
N GLU A 43 -4.05 4.94 -20.19
CA GLU A 43 -5.24 5.33 -20.96
C GLU A 43 -5.83 4.13 -21.74
N GLU A 44 -4.97 3.34 -22.38
CA GLU A 44 -5.39 2.13 -23.10
C GLU A 44 -6.00 1.08 -22.16
N GLU A 45 -5.47 0.94 -20.94
CA GLU A 45 -6.00 0.02 -19.95
C GLU A 45 -7.34 0.50 -19.37
N MET A 46 -7.55 1.81 -19.22
CA MET A 46 -8.85 2.38 -18.86
C MET A 46 -9.88 2.15 -19.96
N ASP A 47 -9.52 2.37 -21.23
CA ASP A 47 -10.37 2.06 -22.37
C ASP A 47 -10.71 0.58 -22.47
N PHE A 48 -9.76 -0.28 -22.13
CA PHE A 48 -10.00 -1.72 -22.04
C PHE A 48 -11.03 -2.05 -20.95
N VAL A 49 -10.97 -1.40 -19.78
CA VAL A 49 -12.00 -1.56 -18.73
C VAL A 49 -13.38 -1.09 -19.22
N TYR A 50 -13.48 0.05 -19.90
CA TYR A 50 -14.75 0.49 -20.51
C TYR A 50 -15.31 -0.49 -21.54
N SER A 51 -14.42 -1.21 -22.25
CA SER A 51 -14.84 -2.21 -23.25
C SER A 51 -15.60 -3.40 -22.65
N PHE A 52 -15.53 -3.61 -21.34
CA PHE A 52 -16.30 -4.65 -20.63
C PHE A 52 -17.79 -4.35 -20.60
N LYS A 53 -18.17 -3.09 -20.75
CA LYS A 53 -19.57 -2.62 -20.73
C LYS A 53 -20.33 -3.06 -19.46
N THR A 54 -19.63 -3.05 -18.34
CA THR A 54 -20.19 -3.40 -17.03
C THR A 54 -20.33 -2.13 -16.17
N LYS A 55 -21.39 -2.08 -15.36
CA LYS A 55 -21.55 -0.96 -14.42
C LYS A 55 -20.37 -0.80 -13.46
N LYS A 56 -19.74 -1.89 -13.06
CA LYS A 56 -18.56 -1.88 -12.18
C LYS A 56 -17.35 -1.27 -12.88
N GLY A 57 -17.10 -1.68 -14.13
CA GLY A 57 -16.00 -1.15 -14.93
C GLY A 57 -16.14 0.35 -15.14
N ASP A 58 -17.29 0.79 -15.62
CA ASP A 58 -17.56 2.22 -15.84
C ASP A 58 -17.43 3.02 -14.54
N PHE A 59 -18.04 2.53 -13.46
CA PHE A 59 -17.94 3.18 -12.15
C PHE A 59 -16.50 3.27 -11.63
N THR A 60 -15.70 2.20 -11.78
CA THR A 60 -14.30 2.19 -11.32
C THR A 60 -13.48 3.30 -11.94
N ILE A 61 -13.69 3.59 -13.22
CA ILE A 61 -12.96 4.68 -13.88
C ILE A 61 -13.62 6.04 -13.58
N ASP A 62 -14.94 6.13 -13.69
CA ASP A 62 -15.66 7.40 -13.59
C ASP A 62 -15.56 8.04 -12.20
N CYS A 63 -15.63 7.27 -11.12
CA CYS A 63 -15.53 7.80 -9.76
C CYS A 63 -14.11 8.29 -9.41
N ASN A 64 -13.09 7.84 -10.14
CA ASN A 64 -11.70 8.19 -9.92
C ASN A 64 -11.17 9.28 -10.88
N LYS A 65 -12.00 9.89 -11.73
CA LYS A 65 -11.56 10.95 -12.67
C LYS A 65 -10.84 12.10 -11.97
N HIS A 66 -11.34 12.53 -10.83
CA HIS A 66 -10.70 13.61 -10.07
C HIS A 66 -9.32 13.18 -9.51
N ALA A 67 -9.18 11.94 -9.07
CA ALA A 67 -7.91 11.39 -8.62
C ALA A 67 -6.90 11.28 -9.78
N LEU A 68 -7.37 10.89 -10.97
CA LEU A 68 -6.57 10.86 -12.19
C LEU A 68 -6.03 12.26 -12.55
N ASP A 69 -6.90 13.27 -12.58
CA ASP A 69 -6.51 14.66 -12.86
C ASP A 69 -5.47 15.17 -11.84
N SER A 70 -5.68 14.86 -10.56
CA SER A 70 -4.76 15.25 -9.49
C SER A 70 -3.41 14.54 -9.60
N SER A 71 -3.39 13.25 -9.90
CA SER A 71 -2.17 12.46 -10.08
C SER A 71 -1.32 13.01 -11.23
N GLN A 72 -1.94 13.25 -12.37
CA GLN A 72 -1.26 13.77 -13.55
C GLN A 72 -0.71 15.19 -13.35
N ASN A 73 -1.52 16.08 -12.75
CA ASN A 73 -1.18 17.50 -12.66
C ASN A 73 -0.29 17.86 -11.47
N TRP A 74 -0.35 17.12 -10.37
CA TRP A 74 0.35 17.45 -9.13
C TRP A 74 1.49 16.51 -8.81
N LEU A 75 1.33 15.21 -9.08
CA LEU A 75 2.36 14.21 -8.76
C LEU A 75 3.24 13.87 -9.96
N GLY A 76 2.83 14.27 -11.19
CA GLY A 76 3.53 13.89 -12.41
C GLY A 76 3.55 12.37 -12.65
N ASP A 77 2.60 11.64 -12.05
CA ASP A 77 2.50 10.20 -12.13
C ASP A 77 1.42 9.83 -13.17
N PRO A 78 1.80 9.34 -14.34
CA PRO A 78 0.85 9.09 -15.42
C PRO A 78 -0.07 7.91 -15.10
N GLY A 79 -1.31 7.99 -15.58
CA GLY A 79 -2.30 6.93 -15.42
C GLY A 79 -3.09 7.01 -14.11
N LEU A 80 -4.02 6.10 -13.95
CA LEU A 80 -4.92 6.03 -12.81
C LEU A 80 -4.35 5.10 -11.73
N GLY A 81 -3.92 5.67 -10.60
CA GLY A 81 -3.54 4.91 -9.40
C GLY A 81 -4.77 4.42 -8.65
N LEU A 82 -4.75 3.14 -8.26
CA LEU A 82 -5.84 2.48 -7.54
C LEU A 82 -5.28 1.73 -6.32
N PRO A 83 -4.85 2.44 -5.25
CA PRO A 83 -4.17 1.83 -4.10
C PRO A 83 -5.02 0.79 -3.37
N ASP A 84 -6.28 1.08 -3.06
CA ASP A 84 -7.14 0.13 -2.37
C ASP A 84 -7.41 -1.14 -3.20
N PRO A 85 -7.69 -1.06 -4.53
CA PRO A 85 -7.74 -2.24 -5.39
C PRO A 85 -6.46 -3.05 -5.45
N VAL A 86 -5.27 -2.42 -5.43
CA VAL A 86 -3.97 -3.12 -5.35
C VAL A 86 -3.87 -3.90 -4.03
N ALA A 87 -4.13 -3.26 -2.91
CA ALA A 87 -4.12 -3.90 -1.60
C ALA A 87 -5.13 -5.06 -1.52
N MET A 88 -6.31 -4.90 -2.10
CA MET A 88 -7.31 -5.95 -2.18
C MET A 88 -6.87 -7.11 -3.08
N ALA A 89 -6.19 -6.83 -4.20
CA ALA A 89 -5.64 -7.88 -5.07
C ALA A 89 -4.58 -8.72 -4.34
N VAL A 90 -3.70 -8.08 -3.57
CA VAL A 90 -2.75 -8.79 -2.68
C VAL A 90 -3.47 -9.68 -1.66
N ALA A 91 -4.58 -9.21 -1.09
CA ALA A 91 -5.35 -9.99 -0.11
C ALA A 91 -6.09 -11.18 -0.70
N LEU A 92 -6.49 -11.11 -1.98
CA LEU A 92 -7.31 -12.11 -2.65
C LEU A 92 -6.52 -13.09 -3.52
N ASN A 93 -5.33 -12.72 -3.98
CA ASN A 93 -4.55 -13.48 -4.93
C ASN A 93 -3.06 -13.45 -4.57
N ASN A 94 -2.54 -14.54 -4.04
CA ASN A 94 -1.14 -14.65 -3.65
C ASN A 94 -0.16 -14.53 -4.85
N ASP A 95 -0.61 -14.81 -6.07
CA ASP A 95 0.25 -14.69 -7.27
C ASP A 95 0.61 -13.23 -7.59
N VAL A 96 -0.12 -12.27 -6.99
CA VAL A 96 0.21 -10.84 -7.08
C VAL A 96 1.50 -10.50 -6.32
N VAL A 97 1.87 -11.28 -5.31
CA VAL A 97 2.99 -10.98 -4.42
C VAL A 97 4.27 -11.62 -4.93
N LEU A 98 5.27 -10.83 -5.29
CA LEU A 98 6.58 -11.31 -5.72
C LEU A 98 7.58 -11.37 -4.56
N LYS A 99 7.51 -10.40 -3.63
CA LYS A 99 8.40 -10.36 -2.48
C LYS A 99 7.68 -9.86 -1.24
N GLN A 100 7.79 -10.62 -0.15
CA GLN A 100 7.28 -10.27 1.17
C GLN A 100 8.10 -10.92 2.26
N ASP A 101 8.15 -10.29 3.43
CA ASP A 101 8.67 -10.89 4.66
C ASP A 101 8.11 -10.18 5.90
N ARG A 102 8.45 -10.70 7.06
CA ARG A 102 7.92 -10.19 8.33
C ARG A 102 8.95 -9.34 9.05
N HIS A 103 8.52 -8.17 9.44
CA HIS A 103 9.34 -7.22 10.17
C HIS A 103 8.61 -6.65 11.39
N HIS A 104 9.37 -6.07 12.28
CA HIS A 104 8.84 -5.10 13.23
C HIS A 104 8.62 -3.77 12.51
N VAL A 105 7.46 -3.17 12.73
CA VAL A 105 7.08 -1.90 12.09
C VAL A 105 6.59 -0.94 13.15
N LYS A 106 7.11 0.28 13.13
CA LYS A 106 6.71 1.38 14.03
C LYS A 106 6.21 2.58 13.27
N ILE A 107 5.31 3.33 13.91
CA ILE A 107 4.83 4.60 13.40
C ILE A 107 5.43 5.74 14.23
N VAL A 108 5.92 6.77 13.57
CA VAL A 108 6.36 7.99 14.24
C VAL A 108 5.15 8.84 14.60
N VAL A 109 4.90 9.04 15.88
CA VAL A 109 3.68 9.73 16.37
C VAL A 109 3.88 11.21 16.66
N ASP A 110 5.13 11.73 16.57
CA ASP A 110 5.42 13.14 16.82
C ASP A 110 6.52 13.71 15.91
N GLY A 111 6.81 15.00 16.05
CA GLY A 111 7.87 15.69 15.31
C GLY A 111 7.61 15.82 13.81
N PRO A 112 8.64 16.23 13.05
CA PRO A 112 8.52 16.50 11.61
C PRO A 112 8.26 15.26 10.75
N ALA A 113 8.54 14.08 11.26
CA ALA A 113 8.31 12.78 10.61
C ALA A 113 7.00 12.09 11.08
N ARG A 114 6.13 12.79 11.81
CA ARG A 114 4.85 12.23 12.29
C ARG A 114 4.08 11.54 11.16
N GLY A 115 3.66 10.31 11.40
CA GLY A 115 2.98 9.43 10.44
C GLY A 115 3.92 8.64 9.54
N MET A 116 5.24 8.75 9.70
CA MET A 116 6.19 7.90 8.99
C MET A 116 6.10 6.47 9.47
N THR A 117 6.05 5.52 8.54
CA THR A 117 6.16 4.10 8.81
C THR A 117 7.62 3.68 8.72
N ILE A 118 8.16 3.15 9.83
CA ILE A 118 9.52 2.65 9.90
C ILE A 118 9.48 1.13 9.93
N VAL A 119 10.16 0.49 8.99
CA VAL A 119 10.31 -0.97 8.93
C VAL A 119 11.72 -1.34 9.35
N ASP A 120 11.85 -2.21 10.36
CA ASP A 120 13.15 -2.74 10.80
C ASP A 120 13.62 -3.86 9.87
N GLU A 121 14.10 -3.48 8.68
CA GLU A 121 14.64 -4.42 7.69
C GLU A 121 15.92 -5.13 8.15
N LEU A 122 16.71 -4.49 9.01
CA LEU A 122 17.97 -5.00 9.49
C LEU A 122 17.80 -5.88 10.73
N ASN A 123 16.59 -6.00 11.27
CA ASN A 123 16.28 -6.71 12.51
C ASN A 123 17.09 -6.20 13.71
N VAL A 124 17.27 -4.90 13.77
CA VAL A 124 18.03 -4.23 14.83
C VAL A 124 17.38 -4.50 16.18
N GLY A 125 16.04 -4.56 16.23
CA GLY A 125 15.27 -4.86 17.44
C GLY A 125 15.48 -6.25 18.03
N GLU A 126 16.04 -7.19 17.26
CA GLU A 126 16.38 -8.55 17.74
C GLU A 126 17.84 -8.67 18.22
N SER A 127 18.69 -7.71 17.90
CA SER A 127 20.08 -7.74 18.25
C SER A 127 20.32 -7.16 19.67
N GLU A 128 21.37 -7.61 20.31
CA GLU A 128 21.83 -7.45 21.69
C GLU A 128 21.54 -6.13 22.44
N PRO A 129 21.64 -6.07 23.79
CA PRO A 129 21.04 -5.11 24.74
C PRO A 129 21.57 -3.66 24.70
N HIS A 130 22.11 -3.21 23.59
CA HIS A 130 22.63 -1.86 23.40
C HIS A 130 21.72 -0.96 22.57
N ILE A 131 20.54 -1.46 22.21
CA ILE A 131 19.58 -0.73 21.40
C ILE A 131 18.76 0.18 22.31
N ASP A 132 18.45 1.34 21.75
CA ASP A 132 17.46 2.29 22.25
C ASP A 132 16.19 1.53 22.70
N GLU A 133 15.64 1.92 23.85
CA GLU A 133 14.45 1.27 24.42
C GLU A 133 13.26 1.21 23.46
N TYR A 134 13.18 2.11 22.47
CA TYR A 134 12.14 2.09 21.43
C TYR A 134 12.18 0.84 20.53
N TRP A 135 13.34 0.20 20.39
CA TRP A 135 13.54 -0.95 19.53
C TRP A 135 13.79 -2.25 20.31
N SER A 136 13.83 -2.17 21.64
CA SER A 136 13.98 -3.36 22.48
C SER A 136 12.67 -4.15 22.54
N HIS A 137 12.78 -5.47 22.54
CA HIS A 137 11.65 -6.40 22.69
C HIS A 137 10.62 -6.39 21.54
N THR A 138 11.05 -6.12 20.34
CA THR A 138 10.18 -6.08 19.16
C THR A 138 9.90 -7.47 18.61
N THR A 139 8.69 -7.67 18.11
CA THR A 139 8.28 -8.92 17.44
C THR A 139 8.00 -8.65 15.97
N LYS A 140 8.45 -9.54 15.09
CA LYS A 140 8.16 -9.50 13.65
C LYS A 140 6.71 -9.90 13.38
N ASN A 141 5.78 -9.04 13.68
CA ASN A 141 4.36 -9.31 13.56
C ASN A 141 3.70 -8.77 12.28
N ILE A 142 4.37 -7.87 11.57
CA ILE A 142 3.84 -7.24 10.36
C ILE A 142 4.42 -7.91 9.12
N ASN A 143 3.55 -8.38 8.23
CA ASN A 143 3.95 -8.84 6.90
C ASN A 143 4.05 -7.64 5.97
N VAL A 144 5.23 -7.38 5.44
CA VAL A 144 5.52 -6.25 4.55
C VAL A 144 5.60 -6.75 3.12
N ILE A 145 4.80 -6.18 2.24
CA ILE A 145 4.89 -6.46 0.80
C ILE A 145 5.92 -5.50 0.21
N TRP A 146 6.96 -6.05 -0.44
CA TRP A 146 8.04 -5.27 -1.05
C TRP A 146 7.94 -5.17 -2.57
N GLU A 147 7.31 -6.16 -3.19
CA GLU A 147 7.20 -6.21 -4.64
C GLU A 147 5.93 -6.94 -5.07
N ILE A 148 5.27 -6.40 -6.09
CA ILE A 148 4.07 -6.99 -6.69
C ILE A 148 4.26 -7.20 -8.20
N ASP A 149 3.59 -8.20 -8.75
CA ASP A 149 3.42 -8.38 -10.19
C ASP A 149 2.32 -7.45 -10.70
N ASN A 150 2.75 -6.36 -11.36
CA ASN A 150 1.83 -5.36 -11.92
C ASN A 150 0.87 -5.94 -12.97
N LYS A 151 1.26 -6.99 -13.67
CA LYS A 151 0.39 -7.65 -14.63
C LYS A 151 -0.67 -8.48 -13.91
N GLU A 152 -0.26 -9.26 -12.92
CA GLU A 152 -1.18 -10.16 -12.22
C GLU A 152 -2.20 -9.38 -11.38
N TRP A 153 -1.81 -8.25 -10.75
CA TRP A 153 -2.77 -7.42 -10.06
C TRP A 153 -3.83 -6.83 -11.02
N LYS A 154 -3.42 -6.34 -12.21
CA LYS A 154 -4.33 -5.81 -13.22
C LYS A 154 -5.26 -6.91 -13.77
N GLU A 155 -4.75 -8.11 -14.01
CA GLU A 155 -5.58 -9.25 -14.40
C GLU A 155 -6.61 -9.62 -13.32
N THR A 156 -6.24 -9.54 -12.04
CA THR A 156 -7.15 -9.76 -10.91
C THR A 156 -8.26 -8.70 -10.90
N LEU A 157 -7.90 -7.42 -11.12
CA LEU A 157 -8.88 -6.34 -11.28
C LEU A 157 -9.82 -6.61 -12.46
N TYR A 158 -9.29 -6.91 -13.65
CA TYR A 158 -10.09 -7.14 -14.85
C TYR A 158 -11.06 -8.32 -14.70
N LYS A 159 -10.62 -9.42 -14.10
CA LYS A 159 -11.51 -10.57 -13.78
C LYS A 159 -12.68 -10.15 -12.88
N THR A 160 -12.41 -9.27 -11.93
CA THR A 160 -13.44 -8.75 -10.99
C THR A 160 -14.42 -7.81 -11.69
N LEU A 161 -13.95 -6.96 -12.60
CA LEU A 161 -14.77 -5.96 -13.27
C LEU A 161 -15.60 -6.51 -14.45
N LYS A 162 -15.15 -7.64 -15.05
CA LYS A 162 -15.88 -8.30 -16.15
C LYS A 162 -17.15 -9.03 -15.69
N ASN A 163 -17.19 -9.49 -14.42
CA ASN A 163 -18.29 -10.26 -13.85
C ASN A 163 -19.23 -9.34 -13.03
#